data_2f5d39bcdc0de5288d3a23e11b3150ae
#
_entry.id   2f5d39bcdc0de5288d3a23e11b3150ae
#
_cell.length_a   1.000
_cell.length_b   1.000
_cell.length_c   1.000
_cell.angle_alpha   90.00
_cell.angle_beta   90.00
_cell.angle_gamma   90.00
#
_symmetry.space_group_name_H-M   'P 1'
#
loop_
_entity.id
_entity.type
_entity.pdbx_description
1 polymer ?
#
loop_
_entity_poly.entity_id
_entity_poly.type
_entity_poly.pdbx_seq_one_letter_code
_entity_poly.pdbx_strand_id
1 'polypeptide(L)'
;MPLLPTASVVFHTLRHALAGRALRAWRSAAHRERKLRVGVDIRPFYEPLTGVGWYLYYLLHELARRDDVELYLFGDARVTDDGPFLHADLPPNAHLCTFDLRGQSLSRLSRPMTAGAYVLWMNLADCDVFFGANYFLPRLHGAVARRRVVTVHDLTYKRFPELLQKETLENLDRQMQREVAVADAIVCVSESTRRDLLRYYDADPARVHAILSGLGTPAVAQPIEGLPPRYILFVSTIEPRKNLGTLIDAYERLRDRGLYDGSLVVVGKVGWKSESLVPRLRGRGIVHLDYVPAPQLATIYERAEAFVFPSIYEGFGFPLLEAMARGVPSIAARSSSLPEIGGDAALYFDPLDVDALTAQLTRVLGDATLRAELAARGKEQTAKFQWKDAAAETLKVLRRAAER
;
A
#
# COMPACT_ATOMS: atom_id res chain seq x y z
N MET A 1 -4.85 -37.98 -16.00
CA MET A 1 -3.83 -37.45 -16.92
C MET A 1 -3.84 -35.95 -16.75
N PRO A 2 -2.76 -35.30 -16.29
CA PRO A 2 -2.70 -33.85 -16.22
C PRO A 2 -2.58 -33.34 -17.65
N LEU A 3 -3.53 -32.50 -18.05
CA LEU A 3 -3.45 -31.77 -19.30
C LEU A 3 -2.24 -30.82 -19.22
N LEU A 4 -1.24 -31.08 -20.03
CA LEU A 4 -0.19 -30.13 -20.34
C LEU A 4 -0.83 -28.79 -20.75
N PRO A 5 -0.23 -27.62 -20.44
CA PRO A 5 -0.74 -26.35 -20.93
C PRO A 5 -1.02 -26.48 -22.42
N THR A 6 -2.20 -26.04 -22.84
CA THR A 6 -2.63 -26.22 -24.23
C THR A 6 -1.52 -25.75 -25.16
N ALA A 7 -1.27 -26.50 -26.25
CA ALA A 7 -0.23 -26.19 -27.23
C ALA A 7 -0.26 -24.71 -27.68
N SER A 8 -1.44 -24.07 -27.62
CA SER A 8 -1.65 -22.64 -27.88
C SER A 8 -0.92 -21.74 -26.90
N VAL A 9 -0.94 -22.00 -25.58
CA VAL A 9 -0.28 -21.16 -24.57
C VAL A 9 1.24 -21.30 -24.69
N VAL A 10 1.73 -22.52 -24.85
CA VAL A 10 3.17 -22.79 -25.07
C VAL A 10 3.64 -22.14 -26.38
N PHE A 11 2.84 -22.24 -27.45
CA PHE A 11 3.16 -21.68 -28.76
C PHE A 11 3.16 -20.15 -28.77
N HIS A 12 2.19 -19.54 -28.08
CA HIS A 12 2.12 -18.08 -27.93
C HIS A 12 3.30 -17.54 -27.12
N THR A 13 3.63 -18.21 -26.03
CA THR A 13 4.77 -17.88 -25.17
C THR A 13 6.11 -18.04 -25.89
N LEU A 14 6.31 -19.17 -26.62
CA LEU A 14 7.51 -19.40 -27.43
C LEU A 14 7.64 -18.41 -28.58
N ARG A 15 6.53 -18.06 -29.26
CA ARG A 15 6.51 -17.08 -30.34
C ARG A 15 6.93 -15.70 -29.87
N HIS A 16 6.41 -15.22 -28.71
CA HIS A 16 6.80 -13.94 -28.11
C HIS A 16 8.26 -13.96 -27.62
N ALA A 17 8.72 -15.08 -27.09
CA ALA A 17 10.09 -15.25 -26.61
C ALA A 17 11.12 -15.29 -27.75
N LEU A 18 10.84 -16.06 -28.80
CA LEU A 18 11.70 -16.16 -29.97
C LEU A 18 11.69 -14.85 -30.77
N ALA A 19 10.52 -14.22 -30.95
CA ALA A 19 10.41 -12.91 -31.53
C ALA A 19 11.16 -11.85 -30.69
N GLY A 20 11.10 -11.92 -29.36
CA GLY A 20 11.86 -11.06 -28.46
C GLY A 20 13.37 -11.21 -28.61
N ARG A 21 13.89 -12.45 -28.74
CA ARG A 21 15.34 -12.71 -28.94
C ARG A 21 15.82 -12.32 -30.33
N ALA A 22 15.10 -12.65 -31.39
CA ALA A 22 15.43 -12.26 -32.76
C ALA A 22 15.34 -10.74 -32.93
N LEU A 23 14.34 -10.11 -32.36
CA LEU A 23 14.17 -8.66 -32.35
C LEU A 23 15.28 -7.94 -31.57
N ARG A 24 15.85 -8.57 -30.54
CA ARG A 24 16.99 -8.03 -29.77
C ARG A 24 18.28 -8.04 -30.56
N ALA A 25 18.60 -9.17 -31.22
CA ALA A 25 19.76 -9.25 -32.08
C ALA A 25 19.71 -8.19 -33.19
N TRP A 26 18.52 -7.93 -33.71
CA TRP A 26 18.29 -6.90 -34.73
C TRP A 26 18.28 -5.46 -34.16
N ARG A 27 17.72 -5.24 -32.95
CA ARG A 27 17.65 -3.94 -32.25
C ARG A 27 18.98 -3.51 -31.63
N SER A 28 19.85 -4.44 -31.24
CA SER A 28 21.20 -4.09 -30.78
C SER A 28 22.09 -3.51 -31.88
N ALA A 29 21.74 -3.76 -33.14
CA ALA A 29 22.41 -3.18 -34.31
C ALA A 29 21.84 -1.80 -34.73
N ALA A 30 20.66 -1.43 -34.25
CA ALA A 30 20.03 -0.13 -34.51
C ALA A 30 20.06 0.70 -33.22
N HIS A 31 20.84 1.78 -33.19
CA HIS A 31 20.97 2.75 -32.08
C HIS A 31 19.65 3.43 -31.69
N ARG A 32 18.60 2.66 -31.38
CA ARG A 32 17.40 3.17 -30.72
C ARG A 32 17.60 3.03 -29.21
N GLU A 33 17.33 4.08 -28.44
CA GLU A 33 17.30 4.07 -26.98
C GLU A 33 16.51 2.86 -26.49
N ARG A 34 17.20 1.95 -25.80
CA ARG A 34 16.59 0.72 -25.31
C ARG A 34 15.68 1.06 -24.14
N LYS A 35 14.39 0.74 -24.26
CA LYS A 35 13.45 0.84 -23.15
C LYS A 35 13.88 -0.05 -21.98
N LEU A 36 13.70 0.43 -20.75
CA LEU A 36 13.89 -0.37 -19.54
C LEU A 36 12.77 -1.41 -19.42
N ARG A 37 13.14 -2.69 -19.33
CA ARG A 37 12.20 -3.81 -19.19
C ARG A 37 12.07 -4.19 -17.73
N VAL A 38 10.90 -3.93 -17.15
CA VAL A 38 10.61 -4.15 -15.73
C VAL A 38 9.63 -5.31 -15.56
N GLY A 39 10.07 -6.39 -14.93
CA GLY A 39 9.18 -7.43 -14.43
C GLY A 39 8.53 -6.99 -13.13
N VAL A 40 7.23 -7.14 -12.98
CA VAL A 40 6.49 -6.72 -11.79
C VAL A 40 5.65 -7.86 -11.24
N ASP A 41 5.73 -8.08 -9.94
CA ASP A 41 4.88 -9.02 -9.21
C ASP A 41 3.52 -8.37 -8.92
N ILE A 42 2.45 -8.87 -9.56
CA ILE A 42 1.08 -8.33 -9.41
C ILE A 42 0.19 -9.16 -8.48
N ARG A 43 0.74 -10.06 -7.66
CA ARG A 43 -0.04 -10.79 -6.65
C ARG A 43 -0.79 -9.90 -5.64
N PRO A 44 -0.37 -8.65 -5.34
CA PRO A 44 -1.21 -7.75 -4.54
C PRO A 44 -2.60 -7.44 -5.11
N PHE A 45 -2.88 -7.84 -6.35
CA PHE A 45 -4.19 -7.69 -7.00
C PHE A 45 -5.11 -8.93 -6.86
N TYR A 46 -4.67 -10.00 -6.17
CA TYR A 46 -5.48 -11.23 -6.03
C TYR A 46 -6.69 -11.11 -5.12
N GLU A 47 -6.71 -10.11 -4.24
CA GLU A 47 -7.77 -9.85 -3.28
C GLU A 47 -8.30 -8.42 -3.43
N PRO A 48 -9.42 -8.08 -2.77
CA PRO A 48 -9.85 -6.69 -2.73
C PRO A 48 -8.68 -5.78 -2.36
N LEU A 49 -8.48 -4.72 -3.13
CA LEU A 49 -7.30 -3.86 -2.98
C LEU A 49 -7.19 -3.29 -1.56
N THR A 50 -6.12 -3.66 -0.89
CA THR A 50 -5.66 -3.06 0.37
C THR A 50 -4.69 -1.91 0.09
N GLY A 51 -4.11 -1.29 1.11
CA GLY A 51 -3.12 -0.23 0.93
C GLY A 51 -1.96 -0.61 -0.01
N VAL A 52 -1.48 -1.87 0.07
CA VAL A 52 -0.41 -2.38 -0.83
C VAL A 52 -0.91 -2.55 -2.26
N GLY A 53 -2.14 -3.02 -2.45
CA GLY A 53 -2.76 -3.14 -3.78
C GLY A 53 -2.94 -1.77 -4.43
N TRP A 54 -3.44 -0.79 -3.69
CA TRP A 54 -3.57 0.60 -4.18
C TRP A 54 -2.21 1.25 -4.48
N TYR A 55 -1.19 1.02 -3.65
CA TYR A 55 0.17 1.46 -3.93
C TYR A 55 0.64 0.94 -5.30
N LEU A 56 0.54 -0.37 -5.52
CA LEU A 56 0.94 -0.98 -6.78
C LEU A 56 0.11 -0.45 -7.96
N TYR A 57 -1.21 -0.33 -7.79
CA TYR A 57 -2.12 0.16 -8.82
C TYR A 57 -1.70 1.54 -9.35
N TYR A 58 -1.59 2.53 -8.46
CA TYR A 58 -1.24 3.88 -8.86
C TYR A 58 0.18 4.00 -9.42
N LEU A 59 1.12 3.29 -8.82
CA LEU A 59 2.50 3.27 -9.28
C LEU A 59 2.62 2.71 -10.71
N LEU A 60 1.98 1.57 -10.97
CA LEU A 60 1.97 0.97 -12.30
C LEU A 60 1.28 1.85 -13.34
N HIS A 61 0.19 2.50 -12.95
CA HIS A 61 -0.54 3.41 -13.83
C HIS A 61 0.33 4.57 -14.30
N GLU A 62 1.15 5.15 -13.41
CA GLU A 62 2.09 6.21 -13.78
C GLU A 62 3.30 5.69 -14.57
N LEU A 63 3.84 4.52 -14.22
CA LEU A 63 4.94 3.90 -14.98
C LEU A 63 4.50 3.52 -16.40
N ALA A 64 3.28 3.06 -16.56
CA ALA A 64 2.72 2.67 -17.85
C ALA A 64 2.46 3.84 -18.81
N ARG A 65 2.45 5.07 -18.33
CA ARG A 65 2.36 6.29 -19.16
C ARG A 65 3.69 6.70 -19.80
N ARG A 66 4.77 5.99 -19.48
CA ARG A 66 6.13 6.37 -19.91
C ARG A 66 6.55 5.57 -21.14
N ASP A 67 7.02 6.28 -22.16
CA ASP A 67 7.46 5.66 -23.42
C ASP A 67 8.81 4.93 -23.30
N ASP A 68 9.58 5.22 -22.25
CA ASP A 68 10.94 4.71 -22.01
C ASP A 68 10.98 3.44 -21.12
N VAL A 69 9.79 2.85 -20.81
CA VAL A 69 9.63 1.65 -19.98
C VAL A 69 8.75 0.63 -20.69
N GLU A 70 9.07 -0.66 -20.52
CA GLU A 70 8.19 -1.80 -20.83
C GLU A 70 7.92 -2.58 -19.55
N LEU A 71 6.65 -2.79 -19.20
CA LEU A 71 6.20 -3.49 -18.00
C LEU A 71 5.77 -4.92 -18.35
N TYR A 72 6.29 -5.89 -17.62
CA TYR A 72 5.91 -7.30 -17.67
C TYR A 72 5.26 -7.69 -16.37
N LEU A 73 3.94 -7.84 -16.36
CA LEU A 73 3.11 -8.02 -15.16
C LEU A 73 2.92 -9.52 -14.88
N PHE A 74 3.58 -10.03 -13.85
CA PHE A 74 3.58 -11.44 -13.50
C PHE A 74 2.61 -11.77 -12.38
N GLY A 75 1.66 -12.67 -12.64
CA GLY A 75 0.69 -13.16 -11.69
C GLY A 75 0.05 -14.46 -12.16
N ASP A 76 -0.92 -14.99 -11.41
CA ASP A 76 -1.79 -16.06 -11.88
C ASP A 76 -3.16 -15.52 -12.33
N ALA A 77 -3.98 -16.37 -12.96
CA ALA A 77 -5.25 -15.97 -13.54
C ALA A 77 -6.29 -15.45 -12.54
N ARG A 78 -6.08 -15.60 -11.22
CA ARG A 78 -6.96 -15.02 -10.18
C ARG A 78 -6.99 -13.49 -10.23
N VAL A 79 -5.98 -12.89 -10.84
CA VAL A 79 -5.90 -11.43 -11.02
C VAL A 79 -6.92 -10.92 -12.05
N THR A 80 -7.44 -11.80 -12.95
CA THR A 80 -8.17 -11.38 -14.15
C THR A 80 -9.67 -11.17 -13.96
N ASP A 81 -10.29 -11.73 -12.92
CA ASP A 81 -11.75 -11.79 -12.86
C ASP A 81 -12.41 -10.56 -12.22
N ASP A 82 -11.75 -9.85 -11.29
CA ASP A 82 -12.34 -8.71 -10.56
C ASP A 82 -11.37 -7.53 -10.35
N GLY A 83 -10.20 -7.54 -10.95
CA GLY A 83 -9.18 -6.50 -10.73
C GLY A 83 -9.38 -5.27 -11.61
N PRO A 84 -9.36 -4.05 -11.04
CA PRO A 84 -9.60 -2.81 -11.79
C PRO A 84 -8.53 -2.50 -12.86
N PHE A 85 -7.40 -3.22 -12.85
CA PHE A 85 -6.30 -3.01 -13.81
C PHE A 85 -6.39 -3.91 -15.05
N LEU A 86 -7.24 -4.96 -15.03
CA LEU A 86 -7.18 -6.03 -16.02
C LEU A 86 -8.34 -6.01 -17.01
N HIS A 87 -9.40 -5.23 -16.72
CA HIS A 87 -10.52 -5.00 -17.61
C HIS A 87 -10.44 -3.68 -18.40
N ALA A 88 -9.53 -2.78 -18.00
CA ALA A 88 -9.24 -1.58 -18.75
C ALA A 88 -8.10 -1.87 -19.75
N ASP A 89 -8.13 -1.25 -20.88
CA ASP A 89 -7.09 -1.31 -21.90
C ASP A 89 -5.70 -1.12 -21.29
N LEU A 90 -4.94 -2.20 -21.16
CA LEU A 90 -3.54 -2.11 -20.75
C LEU A 90 -2.82 -1.20 -21.74
N PRO A 91 -2.03 -0.23 -21.27
CA PRO A 91 -1.21 0.57 -22.14
C PRO A 91 -0.33 -0.30 -23.04
N PRO A 92 0.01 0.13 -24.27
CA PRO A 92 0.75 -0.68 -25.24
C PRO A 92 2.11 -1.20 -24.75
N ASN A 93 2.67 -0.56 -23.71
CA ASN A 93 3.94 -0.92 -23.09
C ASN A 93 3.79 -1.80 -21.83
N ALA A 94 2.58 -2.26 -21.51
CA ALA A 94 2.31 -3.16 -20.40
C ALA A 94 1.83 -4.52 -20.92
N HIS A 95 2.55 -5.59 -20.56
CA HIS A 95 2.31 -6.95 -21.01
C HIS A 95 1.87 -7.82 -19.85
N LEU A 96 0.63 -8.30 -19.88
CA LEU A 96 0.12 -9.21 -18.86
C LEU A 96 0.69 -10.61 -19.06
N CYS A 97 1.35 -11.11 -18.04
CA CYS A 97 2.03 -12.39 -17.98
C CYS A 97 1.39 -13.30 -16.94
N THR A 98 0.17 -13.80 -17.19
CA THR A 98 -0.58 -14.64 -16.26
C THR A 98 -0.68 -16.09 -16.71
N PHE A 99 -0.82 -17.00 -15.74
CA PHE A 99 -1.12 -18.42 -15.97
C PHE A 99 -2.54 -18.71 -15.49
N ASP A 100 -3.31 -19.43 -16.30
CA ASP A 100 -4.60 -19.95 -15.85
C ASP A 100 -4.41 -21.27 -15.10
N LEU A 101 -4.61 -21.22 -13.78
CA LEU A 101 -4.58 -22.38 -12.89
C LEU A 101 -6.00 -22.79 -12.46
N ARG A 102 -7.05 -22.17 -13.02
CA ARG A 102 -8.45 -22.50 -12.68
C ARG A 102 -8.78 -23.92 -13.10
N GLY A 103 -9.43 -24.67 -12.21
CA GLY A 103 -9.85 -26.06 -12.45
C GLY A 103 -8.79 -27.13 -12.20
N GLN A 104 -7.57 -26.77 -11.82
CA GLN A 104 -6.57 -27.74 -11.39
C GLN A 104 -6.54 -27.83 -9.85
N SER A 105 -6.98 -28.97 -9.31
CA SER A 105 -6.65 -29.34 -7.93
C SER A 105 -5.12 -29.43 -7.84
N LEU A 106 -4.50 -28.38 -7.28
CA LEU A 106 -3.05 -28.30 -7.14
C LEU A 106 -2.58 -29.36 -6.14
N SER A 107 -2.37 -30.59 -6.62
CA SER A 107 -1.65 -31.61 -5.86
C SER A 107 -0.24 -31.11 -5.54
N ARG A 108 0.38 -31.61 -4.47
CA ARG A 108 1.75 -31.25 -4.08
C ARG A 108 2.78 -31.39 -5.22
N LEU A 109 2.49 -32.19 -6.24
CA LEU A 109 3.33 -32.43 -7.43
C LEU A 109 3.21 -31.32 -8.50
N SER A 110 2.08 -30.62 -8.59
CA SER A 110 1.90 -29.58 -9.62
C SER A 110 2.57 -28.23 -9.25
N ARG A 111 2.81 -27.98 -7.96
CA ARG A 111 3.50 -26.75 -7.49
C ARG A 111 4.90 -26.56 -8.10
N PRO A 112 5.82 -27.54 -8.12
CA PRO A 112 7.14 -27.36 -8.72
C PRO A 112 7.08 -27.19 -10.25
N MET A 113 6.12 -27.83 -10.94
CA MET A 113 5.95 -27.65 -12.38
C MET A 113 5.46 -26.26 -12.74
N THR A 114 4.49 -25.73 -11.98
CA THR A 114 3.99 -24.36 -12.12
C THR A 114 5.08 -23.33 -11.85
N ALA A 115 5.89 -23.58 -10.82
CA ALA A 115 7.03 -22.76 -10.47
C ALA A 115 8.08 -22.75 -11.58
N GLY A 116 8.37 -23.90 -12.19
CA GLY A 116 9.30 -24.03 -13.31
C GLY A 116 8.83 -23.30 -14.56
N ALA A 117 7.53 -23.39 -14.89
CA ALA A 117 6.94 -22.66 -16.01
C ALA A 117 6.98 -21.14 -15.79
N TYR A 118 6.72 -20.69 -14.56
CA TYR A 118 6.80 -19.28 -14.19
C TYR A 118 8.24 -18.74 -14.33
N VAL A 119 9.23 -19.49 -13.85
CA VAL A 119 10.68 -19.17 -14.00
C VAL A 119 11.07 -19.12 -15.47
N LEU A 120 10.66 -20.11 -16.26
CA LEU A 120 10.94 -20.13 -17.69
C LEU A 120 10.38 -18.89 -18.40
N TRP A 121 9.15 -18.52 -18.06
CA TRP A 121 8.49 -17.38 -18.70
C TRP A 121 9.13 -16.05 -18.32
N MET A 122 9.50 -15.87 -17.06
CA MET A 122 10.24 -14.70 -16.62
C MET A 122 11.60 -14.58 -17.32
N ASN A 123 12.32 -15.71 -17.53
CA ASN A 123 13.55 -15.74 -18.32
C ASN A 123 13.33 -15.33 -19.78
N LEU A 124 12.21 -15.75 -20.35
CA LEU A 124 11.85 -15.41 -21.72
C LEU A 124 11.47 -13.93 -21.89
N ALA A 125 10.90 -13.30 -20.87
CA ALA A 125 10.63 -11.87 -20.86
C ALA A 125 11.92 -11.03 -20.82
N ASP A 126 13.05 -11.60 -20.35
CA ASP A 126 14.38 -10.96 -20.31
C ASP A 126 14.33 -9.54 -19.71
N CYS A 127 13.72 -9.44 -18.52
CA CYS A 127 13.62 -8.19 -17.80
C CYS A 127 14.99 -7.72 -17.31
N ASP A 128 15.26 -6.42 -17.42
CA ASP A 128 16.49 -5.81 -16.89
C ASP A 128 16.47 -5.80 -15.37
N VAL A 129 15.27 -5.55 -14.79
CA VAL A 129 15.05 -5.51 -13.35
C VAL A 129 13.70 -6.13 -13.01
N PHE A 130 13.63 -6.81 -11.87
CA PHE A 130 12.39 -7.31 -11.30
C PHE A 130 11.97 -6.49 -10.08
N PHE A 131 10.74 -6.01 -10.08
CA PHE A 131 10.19 -5.17 -9.04
C PHE A 131 9.14 -5.92 -8.21
N GLY A 132 9.41 -6.11 -6.93
CA GLY A 132 8.49 -6.63 -5.95
C GLY A 132 7.85 -5.49 -5.16
N ALA A 133 6.59 -5.19 -5.46
CA ALA A 133 5.87 -4.10 -4.82
C ALA A 133 5.32 -4.45 -3.43
N ASN A 134 5.55 -5.67 -2.93
CA ASN A 134 5.04 -6.16 -1.66
C ASN A 134 6.08 -7.00 -0.91
N TYR A 135 6.84 -6.38 -0.02
CA TYR A 135 7.84 -6.94 0.91
C TYR A 135 8.81 -7.98 0.33
N PHE A 136 8.33 -8.98 -0.42
CA PHE A 136 9.12 -10.14 -0.78
C PHE A 136 8.92 -10.52 -2.24
N LEU A 137 10.03 -10.83 -2.91
CA LEU A 137 10.00 -11.50 -4.20
C LEU A 137 9.79 -13.01 -4.01
N PRO A 138 9.00 -13.67 -4.87
CA PRO A 138 8.91 -15.12 -4.87
C PRO A 138 10.31 -15.76 -4.96
N ARG A 139 10.53 -16.86 -4.24
CA ARG A 139 11.85 -17.51 -4.15
C ARG A 139 12.51 -17.84 -5.50
N LEU A 140 11.67 -18.15 -6.49
CA LEU A 140 12.12 -18.49 -7.85
C LEU A 140 12.53 -17.27 -8.69
N HIS A 141 12.10 -16.07 -8.31
CA HIS A 141 12.45 -14.84 -9.02
C HIS A 141 13.94 -14.50 -8.91
N GLY A 142 14.63 -15.03 -7.89
CA GLY A 142 16.06 -14.87 -7.74
C GLY A 142 16.93 -15.55 -8.78
N ALA A 143 16.34 -16.48 -9.55
CA ALA A 143 17.06 -17.20 -10.62
C ALA A 143 16.90 -16.52 -12.00
N VAL A 144 16.08 -15.47 -12.10
CA VAL A 144 15.50 -15.06 -13.37
C VAL A 144 15.77 -13.61 -13.77
N ALA A 145 15.76 -12.70 -12.80
CA ALA A 145 16.05 -11.30 -13.08
C ALA A 145 17.53 -11.02 -12.85
N ARG A 146 18.14 -10.24 -13.75
CA ARG A 146 19.53 -9.79 -13.56
C ARG A 146 19.64 -8.95 -12.30
N ARG A 147 18.59 -8.18 -11.97
CA ARG A 147 18.51 -7.25 -10.85
C ARG A 147 17.16 -7.30 -10.16
N ARG A 148 17.13 -6.98 -8.88
CA ARG A 148 15.95 -7.06 -8.02
C ARG A 148 15.77 -5.81 -7.19
N VAL A 149 14.55 -5.26 -7.22
CA VAL A 149 14.13 -4.15 -6.36
C VAL A 149 12.88 -4.56 -5.60
N VAL A 150 12.82 -4.30 -4.31
CA VAL A 150 11.66 -4.63 -3.46
C VAL A 150 11.16 -3.39 -2.75
N THR A 151 9.83 -3.34 -2.47
CA THR A 151 9.24 -2.31 -1.64
C THR A 151 8.93 -2.86 -0.25
N VAL A 152 9.34 -2.13 0.77
CA VAL A 152 9.02 -2.39 2.18
C VAL A 152 8.01 -1.34 2.63
N HIS A 153 6.80 -1.81 3.02
CA HIS A 153 5.72 -0.93 3.43
C HIS A 153 5.80 -0.57 4.91
N ASP A 154 6.12 -1.50 5.78
CA ASP A 154 6.34 -1.28 7.22
C ASP A 154 7.20 -2.39 7.83
N LEU A 155 7.53 -2.25 9.10
CA LEU A 155 8.21 -3.27 9.89
C LEU A 155 7.47 -3.49 11.21
N THR A 156 6.13 -3.54 11.15
CA THR A 156 5.25 -3.76 12.30
C THR A 156 5.68 -4.97 13.12
N TYR A 157 6.05 -6.06 12.46
CA TYR A 157 6.48 -7.31 13.11
C TYR A 157 7.80 -7.18 13.90
N LYS A 158 8.64 -6.20 13.59
CA LYS A 158 9.85 -5.88 14.37
C LYS A 158 9.58 -4.95 15.53
N ARG A 159 8.65 -4.01 15.33
CA ARG A 159 8.32 -2.99 16.34
C ARG A 159 7.36 -3.52 17.40
N PHE A 160 6.45 -4.40 17.01
CA PHE A 160 5.35 -4.93 17.82
C PHE A 160 5.21 -6.45 17.60
N PRO A 161 6.25 -7.24 17.94
CA PRO A 161 6.24 -8.69 17.73
C PRO A 161 5.12 -9.40 18.47
N GLU A 162 4.67 -8.84 19.60
CA GLU A 162 3.56 -9.36 20.41
C GLU A 162 2.19 -9.33 19.70
N LEU A 163 2.07 -8.55 18.63
CA LEU A 163 0.84 -8.50 17.82
C LEU A 163 0.70 -9.69 16.88
N LEU A 164 1.77 -10.45 16.65
CA LEU A 164 1.82 -11.57 15.70
C LEU A 164 1.98 -12.91 16.41
N GLN A 165 1.61 -13.99 15.71
CA GLN A 165 1.97 -15.34 16.12
C GLN A 165 3.46 -15.58 15.86
N LYS A 166 4.13 -16.34 16.73
CA LYS A 166 5.56 -16.60 16.68
C LYS A 166 6.03 -17.14 15.33
N GLU A 167 5.31 -18.11 14.77
CA GLU A 167 5.66 -18.70 13.47
C GLU A 167 5.57 -17.68 12.32
N THR A 168 4.55 -16.82 12.34
CA THR A 168 4.39 -15.74 11.37
C THR A 168 5.54 -14.75 11.47
N LEU A 169 5.87 -14.34 12.70
CA LEU A 169 6.98 -13.44 13.00
C LEU A 169 8.31 -13.99 12.46
N GLU A 170 8.65 -15.24 12.79
CA GLU A 170 9.90 -15.88 12.36
C GLU A 170 9.96 -16.03 10.82
N ASN A 171 8.82 -16.32 10.18
CA ASN A 171 8.77 -16.44 8.73
C ASN A 171 8.96 -15.08 8.03
N LEU A 172 8.29 -14.03 8.50
CA LEU A 172 8.44 -12.68 7.96
C LEU A 172 9.88 -12.17 8.14
N ASP A 173 10.46 -12.38 9.31
CA ASP A 173 11.81 -11.95 9.61
C ASP A 173 12.85 -12.66 8.73
N ARG A 174 12.76 -13.98 8.60
CA ARG A 174 13.64 -14.77 7.73
C ARG A 174 13.54 -14.37 6.27
N GLN A 175 12.31 -14.07 5.82
CA GLN A 175 12.10 -13.62 4.44
C GLN A 175 12.71 -12.23 4.23
N MET A 176 12.51 -11.30 5.15
CA MET A 176 13.07 -9.95 5.05
C MET A 176 14.60 -9.96 5.10
N GLN A 177 15.23 -10.73 6.01
CA GLN A 177 16.68 -10.90 6.03
C GLN A 177 17.22 -11.34 4.68
N ARG A 178 16.53 -12.31 4.04
CA ARG A 178 16.89 -12.75 2.70
C ARG A 178 16.75 -11.64 1.67
N GLU A 179 15.62 -10.91 1.65
CA GLU A 179 15.40 -9.84 0.66
C GLU A 179 16.44 -8.73 0.82
N VAL A 180 16.74 -8.32 2.04
CA VAL A 180 17.79 -7.32 2.33
C VAL A 180 19.16 -7.79 1.81
N ALA A 181 19.49 -9.08 1.96
CA ALA A 181 20.77 -9.64 1.50
C ALA A 181 20.87 -9.66 -0.03
N VAL A 182 19.76 -9.88 -0.74
CA VAL A 182 19.79 -10.20 -2.18
C VAL A 182 19.22 -9.11 -3.09
N ALA A 183 18.49 -8.13 -2.57
CA ALA A 183 17.95 -7.02 -3.38
C ALA A 183 19.07 -6.07 -3.80
N ASP A 184 19.09 -5.66 -5.06
CA ASP A 184 20.01 -4.65 -5.58
C ASP A 184 19.64 -3.25 -5.09
N ALA A 185 18.34 -3.01 -4.85
CA ALA A 185 17.83 -1.82 -4.17
C ALA A 185 16.52 -2.12 -3.41
N ILE A 186 16.25 -1.33 -2.38
CA ILE A 186 15.07 -1.42 -1.54
C ILE A 186 14.38 -0.06 -1.51
N VAL A 187 13.10 -0.02 -1.83
CA VAL A 187 12.23 1.15 -1.70
C VAL A 187 11.47 1.05 -0.39
N CYS A 188 11.52 2.07 0.45
CA CYS A 188 10.71 2.22 1.65
C CYS A 188 9.68 3.32 1.42
N VAL A 189 8.43 3.11 1.80
CA VAL A 189 7.33 4.05 1.51
C VAL A 189 7.38 5.34 2.34
N SER A 190 8.31 5.43 3.30
CA SER A 190 8.58 6.61 4.11
C SER A 190 10.01 6.60 4.64
N GLU A 191 10.52 7.75 5.08
CA GLU A 191 11.81 7.83 5.76
C GLU A 191 11.76 7.13 7.13
N SER A 192 10.59 7.09 7.76
CA SER A 192 10.38 6.30 8.97
C SER A 192 10.63 4.80 8.73
N THR A 193 10.03 4.24 7.66
CA THR A 193 10.25 2.84 7.28
C THR A 193 11.71 2.57 6.89
N ARG A 194 12.35 3.52 6.20
CA ARG A 194 13.78 3.42 5.85
C ARG A 194 14.66 3.36 7.11
N ARG A 195 14.44 4.24 8.08
CA ARG A 195 15.18 4.24 9.34
C ARG A 195 14.99 2.94 10.12
N ASP A 196 13.77 2.42 10.17
CA ASP A 196 13.50 1.14 10.83
C ASP A 196 14.19 -0.02 10.09
N LEU A 197 14.17 -0.06 8.75
CA LEU A 197 14.87 -1.09 7.98
C LEU A 197 16.37 -1.10 8.30
N LEU A 198 17.01 0.06 8.26
CA LEU A 198 18.45 0.21 8.56
C LEU A 198 18.78 -0.09 10.04
N ARG A 199 17.83 0.08 10.94
CA ARG A 199 17.97 -0.24 12.36
C ARG A 199 17.93 -1.74 12.64
N TYR A 200 17.04 -2.46 11.96
CA TYR A 200 16.76 -3.87 12.26
C TYR A 200 17.50 -4.86 11.37
N TYR A 201 18.04 -4.40 10.26
CA TYR A 201 18.74 -5.24 9.28
C TYR A 201 20.08 -4.63 8.86
N ASP A 202 21.05 -5.49 8.61
CA ASP A 202 22.35 -5.09 8.05
C ASP A 202 22.19 -4.81 6.54
N ALA A 203 21.68 -3.64 6.23
CA ALA A 203 21.44 -3.17 4.86
C ALA A 203 22.38 -2.01 4.53
N ASP A 204 22.99 -2.06 3.34
CA ASP A 204 23.76 -0.93 2.83
C ASP A 204 22.83 0.30 2.61
N PRO A 205 23.04 1.41 3.34
CA PRO A 205 22.21 2.60 3.20
C PRO A 205 22.14 3.15 1.77
N ALA A 206 23.16 2.91 0.94
CA ALA A 206 23.21 3.34 -0.45
C ALA A 206 22.23 2.57 -1.36
N ARG A 207 21.70 1.43 -0.89
CA ARG A 207 20.69 0.64 -1.59
C ARG A 207 19.26 0.85 -1.07
N VAL A 208 19.09 1.61 0.01
CA VAL A 208 17.78 1.81 0.66
C VAL A 208 17.28 3.22 0.41
N HIS A 209 16.17 3.34 -0.29
CA HIS A 209 15.60 4.61 -0.75
C HIS A 209 14.23 4.84 -0.14
N ALA A 210 14.01 5.99 0.51
CA ALA A 210 12.67 6.42 0.92
C ALA A 210 11.99 7.12 -0.26
N ILE A 211 10.83 6.61 -0.67
CA ILE A 211 10.01 7.19 -1.74
C ILE A 211 8.58 7.27 -1.23
N LEU A 212 8.11 8.48 -0.99
CA LEU A 212 6.76 8.72 -0.49
C LEU A 212 5.71 8.32 -1.54
N SER A 213 4.64 7.68 -1.08
CA SER A 213 3.50 7.34 -1.91
C SER A 213 2.70 8.60 -2.28
N GLY A 214 1.97 8.55 -3.38
CA GLY A 214 1.05 9.60 -3.77
C GLY A 214 -0.32 9.48 -3.11
N LEU A 215 -1.12 10.54 -3.19
CA LEU A 215 -2.55 10.49 -2.91
C LEU A 215 -3.28 9.83 -4.08
N GLY A 216 -4.18 8.89 -3.77
CA GLY A 216 -5.05 8.27 -4.78
C GLY A 216 -6.04 9.28 -5.36
N THR A 217 -6.62 8.97 -6.54
CA THR A 217 -7.66 9.80 -7.14
C THR A 217 -8.85 9.88 -6.22
N PRO A 218 -9.25 11.09 -5.76
CA PRO A 218 -10.38 11.23 -4.86
C PRO A 218 -11.67 10.75 -5.54
N ALA A 219 -12.42 9.86 -4.89
CA ALA A 219 -13.73 9.49 -5.34
C ALA A 219 -14.71 10.70 -5.24
N VAL A 220 -15.63 10.79 -6.20
CA VAL A 220 -16.72 11.78 -6.12
C VAL A 220 -17.65 11.37 -4.98
N ALA A 221 -17.94 12.31 -4.09
CA ALA A 221 -18.78 12.07 -2.93
C ALA A 221 -20.22 11.68 -3.34
N GLN A 222 -20.77 10.65 -2.70
CA GLN A 222 -22.14 10.20 -2.87
C GLN A 222 -22.87 10.18 -1.53
N PRO A 223 -24.17 10.43 -1.51
CA PRO A 223 -24.96 10.41 -0.29
C PRO A 223 -24.86 9.09 0.46
N ILE A 224 -24.86 9.19 1.79
CA ILE A 224 -25.01 8.07 2.71
C ILE A 224 -26.01 8.43 3.78
N GLU A 225 -26.94 7.52 4.03
CA GLU A 225 -27.98 7.70 5.07
C GLU A 225 -27.46 7.29 6.46
N GLY A 226 -28.13 7.81 7.49
CA GLY A 226 -27.85 7.39 8.87
C GLY A 226 -26.61 8.01 9.52
N LEU A 227 -25.91 8.93 8.85
CA LEU A 227 -24.80 9.64 9.49
C LEU A 227 -25.32 10.66 10.53
N PRO A 228 -24.68 10.72 11.71
CA PRO A 228 -24.99 11.76 12.68
C PRO A 228 -24.66 13.15 12.11
N PRO A 229 -25.34 14.21 12.57
CA PRO A 229 -25.13 15.57 12.06
C PRO A 229 -23.76 16.14 12.40
N ARG A 230 -23.17 15.74 13.53
CA ARG A 230 -21.86 16.16 14.03
C ARG A 230 -21.07 14.95 14.51
N TYR A 231 -19.81 14.80 14.04
CA TYR A 231 -19.01 13.68 14.47
C TYR A 231 -17.50 13.90 14.30
N ILE A 232 -16.75 13.19 15.17
CA ILE A 232 -15.34 12.89 15.04
C ILE A 232 -15.22 11.61 14.21
N LEU A 233 -14.28 11.55 13.29
CA LEU A 233 -14.10 10.42 12.39
C LEU A 233 -12.81 9.64 12.66
N PHE A 234 -12.93 8.31 12.64
CA PHE A 234 -11.82 7.36 12.55
C PHE A 234 -12.04 6.45 11.35
N VAL A 235 -11.01 6.22 10.54
CA VAL A 235 -11.05 5.32 9.37
C VAL A 235 -9.83 4.41 9.40
N SER A 236 -10.04 3.13 9.69
CA SER A 236 -9.02 2.06 9.56
C SER A 236 -9.62 0.70 9.91
N THR A 237 -8.96 -0.39 9.53
CA THR A 237 -9.20 -1.70 10.14
C THR A 237 -9.03 -1.60 11.65
N ILE A 238 -9.96 -2.17 12.41
CA ILE A 238 -9.94 -2.14 13.87
C ILE A 238 -9.00 -3.24 14.36
N GLU A 239 -7.80 -2.84 14.75
CA GLU A 239 -6.73 -3.70 15.25
C GLU A 239 -5.90 -2.97 16.31
N PRO A 240 -5.16 -3.67 17.19
CA PRO A 240 -4.45 -3.03 18.32
C PRO A 240 -3.52 -1.88 17.88
N ARG A 241 -2.80 -2.03 16.78
CA ARG A 241 -1.88 -1.03 16.25
C ARG A 241 -2.54 0.30 15.91
N LYS A 242 -3.82 0.25 15.53
CA LYS A 242 -4.60 1.45 15.16
C LYS A 242 -5.10 2.24 16.36
N ASN A 243 -4.98 1.65 17.57
CA ASN A 243 -5.14 2.33 18.84
C ASN A 243 -6.49 3.06 19.02
N LEU A 244 -7.55 2.48 18.48
CA LEU A 244 -8.91 3.03 18.58
C LEU A 244 -9.35 3.18 20.05
N GLY A 245 -8.83 2.35 20.97
CA GLY A 245 -9.13 2.43 22.39
C GLY A 245 -8.83 3.80 22.99
N THR A 246 -7.64 4.36 22.70
CA THR A 246 -7.26 5.71 23.15
C THR A 246 -8.22 6.79 22.64
N LEU A 247 -8.69 6.66 21.40
CA LEU A 247 -9.67 7.60 20.85
C LEU A 247 -11.03 7.47 21.55
N ILE A 248 -11.50 6.25 21.82
CA ILE A 248 -12.77 6.03 22.52
C ILE A 248 -12.66 6.62 23.94
N ASP A 249 -11.55 6.40 24.66
CA ASP A 249 -11.32 6.97 26.00
C ASP A 249 -11.37 8.51 25.98
N ALA A 250 -10.72 9.13 25.00
CA ALA A 250 -10.73 10.59 24.84
C ALA A 250 -12.15 11.12 24.49
N TYR A 251 -12.86 10.42 23.62
CA TYR A 251 -14.24 10.76 23.25
C TYR A 251 -15.20 10.65 24.45
N GLU A 252 -15.12 9.58 25.24
CA GLU A 252 -15.92 9.40 26.44
C GLU A 252 -15.66 10.54 27.46
N ARG A 253 -14.37 10.91 27.67
CA ARG A 253 -14.03 12.06 28.54
C ARG A 253 -14.59 13.40 28.06
N LEU A 254 -14.60 13.65 26.75
CA LEU A 254 -15.22 14.86 26.21
C LEU A 254 -16.72 14.90 26.49
N ARG A 255 -17.42 13.78 26.34
CA ARG A 255 -18.84 13.66 26.62
C ARG A 255 -19.17 13.83 28.09
N ASP A 256 -18.43 13.17 28.98
CA ASP A 256 -18.63 13.21 30.42
C ASP A 256 -18.42 14.62 30.98
N ARG A 257 -17.52 15.39 30.38
CA ARG A 257 -17.26 16.79 30.72
C ARG A 257 -18.25 17.77 30.04
N GLY A 258 -19.18 17.29 29.21
CA GLY A 258 -20.09 18.14 28.46
C GLY A 258 -19.42 19.01 27.39
N LEU A 259 -18.19 18.67 26.97
CA LEU A 259 -17.40 19.42 25.99
C LEU A 259 -17.74 19.06 24.53
N TYR A 260 -18.41 17.92 24.33
CA TYR A 260 -18.85 17.47 23.00
C TYR A 260 -20.12 16.63 23.07
N ASP A 261 -21.12 17.01 22.29
CA ASP A 261 -22.43 16.34 22.19
C ASP A 261 -22.61 15.52 20.89
N GLY A 262 -21.67 15.65 19.92
CA GLY A 262 -21.64 14.89 18.68
C GLY A 262 -21.26 13.42 18.87
N SER A 263 -21.17 12.69 17.77
CA SER A 263 -20.86 11.26 17.74
C SER A 263 -19.38 10.97 17.44
N LEU A 264 -18.97 9.73 17.67
CA LEU A 264 -17.75 9.16 17.12
C LEU A 264 -18.14 8.18 16.00
N VAL A 265 -17.79 8.49 14.75
CA VAL A 265 -17.98 7.58 13.61
C VAL A 265 -16.70 6.80 13.38
N VAL A 266 -16.80 5.48 13.44
CA VAL A 266 -15.73 4.52 13.23
C VAL A 266 -16.00 3.76 11.95
N VAL A 267 -15.13 3.91 10.95
CA VAL A 267 -15.24 3.20 9.67
C VAL A 267 -14.13 2.19 9.55
N GLY A 268 -14.49 0.92 9.33
CA GLY A 268 -13.55 -0.16 9.07
C GLY A 268 -13.95 -1.51 9.65
N LYS A 269 -13.46 -2.57 9.03
CA LYS A 269 -13.70 -3.94 9.46
C LYS A 269 -13.01 -4.23 10.80
N VAL A 270 -13.66 -5.07 11.60
CA VAL A 270 -13.03 -5.63 12.82
C VAL A 270 -11.92 -6.59 12.38
N GLY A 271 -10.69 -6.27 12.76
CA GLY A 271 -9.48 -7.07 12.50
C GLY A 271 -9.15 -7.99 13.67
N TRP A 272 -7.92 -8.48 13.69
CA TRP A 272 -7.45 -9.44 14.70
C TRP A 272 -7.21 -8.76 16.07
N LYS A 273 -7.29 -9.57 17.16
CA LYS A 273 -7.06 -9.11 18.56
C LYS A 273 -7.86 -7.87 18.95
N SER A 274 -9.10 -7.76 18.45
CA SER A 274 -10.00 -6.63 18.67
C SER A 274 -11.15 -6.97 19.63
N GLU A 275 -11.15 -8.14 20.23
CA GLU A 275 -12.27 -8.67 21.04
C GLU A 275 -12.65 -7.73 22.17
N SER A 276 -11.68 -7.05 22.78
CA SER A 276 -11.91 -6.08 23.87
C SER A 276 -12.52 -4.76 23.37
N LEU A 277 -12.35 -4.41 22.08
CA LEU A 277 -12.87 -3.18 21.48
C LEU A 277 -14.29 -3.35 20.93
N VAL A 278 -14.68 -4.56 20.49
CA VAL A 278 -15.99 -4.81 19.89
C VAL A 278 -17.17 -4.37 20.79
N PRO A 279 -17.20 -4.66 22.11
CA PRO A 279 -18.26 -4.14 22.99
C PRO A 279 -18.30 -2.61 23.04
N ARG A 280 -17.13 -1.95 22.99
CA ARG A 280 -17.00 -0.49 23.05
C ARG A 280 -17.54 0.21 21.79
N LEU A 281 -17.54 -0.47 20.64
CA LEU A 281 -18.16 0.06 19.40
C LEU A 281 -19.68 0.25 19.51
N ARG A 282 -20.31 -0.35 20.51
CA ARG A 282 -21.73 -0.17 20.86
C ARG A 282 -21.95 0.88 21.93
N GLY A 283 -20.91 1.61 22.31
CA GLY A 283 -20.93 2.64 23.31
C GLY A 283 -21.84 3.81 22.92
N ARG A 284 -22.22 4.61 23.90
CA ARG A 284 -23.12 5.77 23.72
C ARG A 284 -22.51 6.78 22.73
N GLY A 285 -23.21 7.04 21.63
CA GLY A 285 -22.82 8.01 20.62
C GLY A 285 -21.72 7.51 19.66
N ILE A 286 -21.38 6.23 19.70
CA ILE A 286 -20.47 5.60 18.73
C ILE A 286 -21.28 4.96 17.61
N VAL A 287 -20.94 5.28 16.36
CA VAL A 287 -21.51 4.70 15.15
C VAL A 287 -20.41 3.95 14.43
N HIS A 288 -20.52 2.62 14.38
CA HIS A 288 -19.59 1.77 13.66
C HIS A 288 -20.16 1.41 12.30
N LEU A 289 -19.40 1.73 11.27
CA LEU A 289 -19.64 1.35 9.87
C LEU A 289 -18.52 0.39 9.44
N ASP A 290 -18.89 -0.82 9.05
CA ASP A 290 -17.92 -1.86 8.68
C ASP A 290 -17.18 -1.47 7.39
N TYR A 291 -17.59 -1.96 6.25
CA TYR A 291 -17.05 -1.56 4.96
C TYR A 291 -17.92 -0.49 4.31
N VAL A 292 -17.29 0.59 3.86
CA VAL A 292 -17.97 1.68 3.14
C VAL A 292 -17.32 1.86 1.77
N PRO A 293 -18.10 1.87 0.67
CA PRO A 293 -17.56 2.16 -0.66
C PRO A 293 -16.91 3.54 -0.75
N ALA A 294 -15.89 3.69 -1.59
CA ALA A 294 -15.12 4.92 -1.69
C ALA A 294 -15.92 6.20 -1.94
N PRO A 295 -16.99 6.23 -2.77
CA PRO A 295 -17.82 7.43 -2.94
C PRO A 295 -18.57 7.85 -1.67
N GLN A 296 -19.09 6.88 -0.89
CA GLN A 296 -19.75 7.16 0.38
C GLN A 296 -18.73 7.53 1.47
N LEU A 297 -17.57 6.88 1.49
CA LEU A 297 -16.48 7.23 2.40
C LEU A 297 -16.01 8.67 2.17
N ALA A 298 -16.03 9.14 0.93
CA ALA A 298 -15.76 10.52 0.60
C ALA A 298 -16.69 11.51 1.35
N THR A 299 -18.00 11.23 1.34
CA THR A 299 -18.99 12.03 2.10
C THR A 299 -18.76 11.97 3.60
N ILE A 300 -18.36 10.80 4.12
CA ILE A 300 -18.06 10.65 5.55
C ILE A 300 -16.84 11.51 5.95
N TYR A 301 -15.81 11.55 5.14
CA TYR A 301 -14.70 12.47 5.39
C TYR A 301 -15.17 13.93 5.35
N GLU A 302 -15.80 14.37 4.26
CA GLU A 302 -16.17 15.77 4.02
C GLU A 302 -17.10 16.38 5.09
N ARG A 303 -17.89 15.55 5.79
CA ARG A 303 -18.81 15.97 6.83
C ARG A 303 -18.26 15.87 8.24
N ALA A 304 -17.04 15.33 8.42
CA ALA A 304 -16.43 15.16 9.73
C ALA A 304 -15.94 16.51 10.29
N GLU A 305 -16.21 16.77 11.57
CA GLU A 305 -15.69 17.95 12.28
C GLU A 305 -14.19 17.85 12.57
N ALA A 306 -13.70 16.62 12.79
CA ALA A 306 -12.28 16.29 12.95
C ALA A 306 -12.04 14.84 12.55
N PHE A 307 -10.87 14.58 12.01
CA PHE A 307 -10.36 13.24 11.78
C PHE A 307 -9.28 12.91 12.82
N VAL A 308 -9.34 11.72 13.40
CA VAL A 308 -8.33 11.27 14.37
C VAL A 308 -7.68 9.99 13.90
N PHE A 309 -6.35 10.00 13.85
CA PHE A 309 -5.56 8.84 13.46
C PHE A 309 -4.54 8.49 14.56
N PRO A 310 -4.97 7.72 15.59
CA PRO A 310 -4.20 7.50 16.81
C PRO A 310 -3.20 6.35 16.70
N SER A 311 -2.91 5.87 15.50
CA SER A 311 -2.07 4.70 15.24
C SER A 311 -0.70 4.77 15.92
N ILE A 312 -0.32 3.72 16.63
CA ILE A 312 1.00 3.64 17.28
C ILE A 312 2.13 3.37 16.28
N TYR A 313 1.81 2.88 15.11
CA TYR A 313 2.78 2.65 14.04
C TYR A 313 2.12 2.57 12.66
N GLU A 314 2.70 3.25 11.67
CA GLU A 314 2.31 3.21 10.26
C GLU A 314 3.54 3.23 9.36
N GLY A 315 3.46 2.53 8.24
CA GLY A 315 4.49 2.65 7.21
C GLY A 315 4.34 3.94 6.39
N PHE A 316 3.09 4.39 6.14
CA PHE A 316 2.78 5.63 5.44
C PHE A 316 1.69 6.43 6.15
N GLY A 317 0.41 6.07 6.00
CA GLY A 317 -0.70 6.77 6.65
C GLY A 317 -1.70 7.35 5.65
N PHE A 318 -2.13 6.56 4.67
CA PHE A 318 -3.12 6.98 3.66
C PHE A 318 -4.38 7.63 4.25
N PRO A 319 -5.01 7.12 5.33
CA PRO A 319 -6.21 7.76 5.88
C PRO A 319 -5.98 9.20 6.36
N LEU A 320 -4.80 9.52 6.90
CA LEU A 320 -4.44 10.89 7.29
C LEU A 320 -4.35 11.79 6.05
N LEU A 321 -3.70 11.30 5.01
CA LEU A 321 -3.55 12.04 3.74
C LEU A 321 -4.92 12.25 3.07
N GLU A 322 -5.79 11.24 3.07
CA GLU A 322 -7.16 11.31 2.53
C GLU A 322 -8.02 12.33 3.27
N ALA A 323 -7.97 12.34 4.60
CA ALA A 323 -8.68 13.32 5.42
C ALA A 323 -8.23 14.75 5.13
N MET A 324 -6.93 14.99 5.09
CA MET A 324 -6.35 16.30 4.78
C MET A 324 -6.72 16.78 3.37
N ALA A 325 -6.70 15.90 2.37
CA ALA A 325 -7.08 16.23 1.00
C ALA A 325 -8.53 16.70 0.88
N ARG A 326 -9.40 16.20 1.76
CA ARG A 326 -10.81 16.60 1.84
C ARG A 326 -11.04 17.80 2.76
N GLY A 327 -9.96 18.41 3.26
CA GLY A 327 -10.04 19.58 4.13
C GLY A 327 -10.57 19.26 5.52
N VAL A 328 -10.42 18.04 6.02
CA VAL A 328 -10.83 17.66 7.37
C VAL A 328 -9.70 18.01 8.34
N PRO A 329 -9.97 18.82 9.39
CA PRO A 329 -8.99 19.06 10.44
C PRO A 329 -8.52 17.76 11.06
N SER A 330 -7.21 17.50 11.05
CA SER A 330 -6.66 16.20 11.39
C SER A 330 -5.84 16.23 12.67
N ILE A 331 -6.03 15.22 13.51
CA ILE A 331 -5.23 14.96 14.72
C ILE A 331 -4.61 13.58 14.57
N ALA A 332 -3.29 13.50 14.65
CA ALA A 332 -2.55 12.25 14.46
C ALA A 332 -1.65 11.93 15.65
N ALA A 333 -1.41 10.65 15.89
CA ALA A 333 -0.36 10.27 16.83
C ALA A 333 1.02 10.75 16.33
N ARG A 334 1.88 11.19 17.23
CA ARG A 334 3.28 11.52 16.94
C ARG A 334 4.11 10.24 16.85
N SER A 335 3.84 9.43 15.86
CA SER A 335 4.43 8.10 15.70
C SER A 335 4.83 7.82 14.26
N SER A 336 5.92 7.07 14.08
CA SER A 336 6.39 6.52 12.79
C SER A 336 6.34 7.56 11.65
N SER A 337 5.63 7.26 10.56
CA SER A 337 5.52 8.11 9.37
C SER A 337 4.52 9.27 9.51
N LEU A 338 3.64 9.27 10.52
CA LEU A 338 2.54 10.24 10.58
C LEU A 338 3.01 11.70 10.64
N PRO A 339 4.07 12.07 11.39
CA PRO A 339 4.62 13.44 11.33
C PRO A 339 5.23 13.80 9.97
N GLU A 340 5.77 12.82 9.24
CA GLU A 340 6.33 13.01 7.90
C GLU A 340 5.21 13.30 6.88
N ILE A 341 4.06 12.63 7.03
CA ILE A 341 2.91 12.79 6.14
C ILE A 341 2.11 14.04 6.49
N GLY A 342 1.79 14.25 7.76
CA GLY A 342 0.95 15.35 8.20
C GLY A 342 1.66 16.70 8.25
N GLY A 343 2.99 16.74 8.45
CA GLY A 343 3.76 17.97 8.58
C GLY A 343 3.14 18.93 9.61
N ASP A 344 3.02 20.21 9.25
CA ASP A 344 2.37 21.24 10.10
C ASP A 344 0.84 21.33 9.85
N ALA A 345 0.29 20.43 9.05
CA ALA A 345 -1.13 20.42 8.70
C ALA A 345 -1.99 19.55 9.64
N ALA A 346 -1.37 18.88 10.60
CA ALA A 346 -2.06 18.10 11.62
C ALA A 346 -1.62 18.51 13.03
N LEU A 347 -2.51 18.34 14.01
CA LEU A 347 -2.14 18.39 15.41
C LEU A 347 -1.63 17.00 15.86
N TYR A 348 -0.70 16.99 16.80
CA TYR A 348 -0.08 15.76 17.25
C TYR A 348 -0.23 15.56 18.75
N PHE A 349 -0.26 14.27 19.14
CA PHE A 349 -0.25 13.84 20.53
C PHE A 349 0.59 12.56 20.69
N ASP A 350 1.05 12.25 21.87
CA ASP A 350 1.67 10.95 22.18
C ASP A 350 0.60 9.85 22.05
N PRO A 351 0.81 8.78 21.29
CA PRO A 351 -0.24 7.78 20.99
C PRO A 351 -0.88 7.12 22.19
N LEU A 352 -0.21 7.08 23.34
CA LEU A 352 -0.74 6.50 24.60
C LEU A 352 -1.31 7.56 25.57
N ASP A 353 -1.22 8.84 25.24
CA ASP A 353 -1.67 9.93 26.09
C ASP A 353 -3.10 10.36 25.74
N VAL A 354 -4.07 9.81 26.49
CA VAL A 354 -5.50 10.12 26.35
C VAL A 354 -5.80 11.58 26.71
N ASP A 355 -5.08 12.17 27.67
CA ASP A 355 -5.30 13.56 28.09
C ASP A 355 -4.80 14.53 27.01
N ALA A 356 -3.65 14.27 26.40
CA ALA A 356 -3.16 15.04 25.26
C ALA A 356 -4.13 14.96 24.07
N LEU A 357 -4.64 13.77 23.74
CA LEU A 357 -5.65 13.65 22.67
C LEU A 357 -6.93 14.40 23.01
N THR A 358 -7.43 14.29 24.27
CA THR A 358 -8.61 15.03 24.73
C THR A 358 -8.41 16.54 24.60
N ALA A 359 -7.22 17.05 24.95
CA ALA A 359 -6.89 18.47 24.83
C ALA A 359 -6.87 18.93 23.36
N GLN A 360 -6.26 18.14 22.45
CA GLN A 360 -6.25 18.48 21.03
C GLN A 360 -7.68 18.46 20.43
N LEU A 361 -8.49 17.48 20.77
CA LEU A 361 -9.89 17.42 20.36
C LEU A 361 -10.68 18.63 20.88
N THR A 362 -10.53 19.00 22.16
CA THR A 362 -11.19 20.19 22.72
C THR A 362 -10.83 21.46 21.94
N ARG A 363 -9.54 21.63 21.59
CA ARG A 363 -9.07 22.77 20.80
C ARG A 363 -9.71 22.78 19.41
N VAL A 364 -9.67 21.68 18.67
CA VAL A 364 -10.19 21.61 17.30
C VAL A 364 -11.71 21.79 17.29
N LEU A 365 -12.44 21.15 18.20
CA LEU A 365 -13.90 21.23 18.24
C LEU A 365 -14.39 22.60 18.69
N GLY A 366 -13.66 23.29 19.58
CA GLY A 366 -14.02 24.60 20.12
C GLY A 366 -13.60 25.80 19.25
N ASP A 367 -12.68 25.64 18.29
CA ASP A 367 -12.09 26.73 17.52
C ASP A 367 -12.29 26.56 16.02
N ALA A 368 -13.26 27.30 15.47
CA ALA A 368 -13.58 27.26 14.03
C ALA A 368 -12.45 27.83 13.17
N THR A 369 -11.69 28.82 13.68
CA THR A 369 -10.55 29.40 12.97
C THR A 369 -9.44 28.38 12.84
N LEU A 370 -9.10 27.69 13.91
CA LEU A 370 -8.10 26.60 13.89
C LEU A 370 -8.52 25.50 12.92
N ARG A 371 -9.80 25.12 12.88
CA ARG A 371 -10.32 24.13 11.92
C ARG A 371 -10.08 24.59 10.48
N ALA A 372 -10.42 25.83 10.18
CA ALA A 372 -10.23 26.38 8.83
C ALA A 372 -8.74 26.43 8.42
N GLU A 373 -7.86 26.83 9.35
CA GLU A 373 -6.41 26.82 9.13
C GLU A 373 -5.87 25.42 8.86
N LEU A 374 -6.23 24.42 9.68
CA LEU A 374 -5.78 23.04 9.49
C LEU A 374 -6.31 22.45 8.18
N ALA A 375 -7.55 22.77 7.80
CA ALA A 375 -8.13 22.37 6.52
C ALA A 375 -7.36 22.93 5.32
N ALA A 376 -7.01 24.21 5.36
CA ALA A 376 -6.23 24.88 4.31
C ALA A 376 -4.82 24.28 4.21
N ARG A 377 -4.10 24.19 5.33
CA ARG A 377 -2.77 23.57 5.38
C ARG A 377 -2.80 22.10 4.93
N GLY A 378 -3.87 21.36 5.27
CA GLY A 378 -4.05 19.98 4.84
C GLY A 378 -4.06 19.83 3.32
N LYS A 379 -4.82 20.68 2.63
CA LYS A 379 -4.87 20.69 1.16
C LYS A 379 -3.52 21.06 0.54
N GLU A 380 -2.80 22.02 1.09
CA GLU A 380 -1.45 22.40 0.64
C GLU A 380 -0.45 21.26 0.87
N GLN A 381 -0.49 20.63 2.03
CA GLN A 381 0.38 19.49 2.36
C GLN A 381 0.17 18.33 1.40
N THR A 382 -1.09 17.98 1.10
CA THR A 382 -1.42 16.85 0.22
C THR A 382 -1.00 17.05 -1.23
N ALA A 383 -0.86 18.29 -1.70
CA ALA A 383 -0.34 18.60 -3.04
C ALA A 383 1.10 18.11 -3.26
N LYS A 384 1.85 17.85 -2.19
CA LYS A 384 3.23 17.31 -2.25
C LYS A 384 3.28 15.80 -2.53
N PHE A 385 2.16 15.10 -2.39
CA PHE A 385 2.09 13.63 -2.51
C PHE A 385 1.49 13.23 -3.84
N GLN A 386 2.34 13.15 -4.87
CA GLN A 386 1.91 12.84 -6.24
C GLN A 386 2.46 11.48 -6.69
N TRP A 387 1.59 10.63 -7.20
CA TRP A 387 2.01 9.33 -7.76
C TRP A 387 2.98 9.49 -8.93
N LYS A 388 2.86 10.56 -9.70
CA LYS A 388 3.80 10.89 -10.78
C LYS A 388 5.23 11.04 -10.27
N ASP A 389 5.40 11.70 -9.12
CA ASP A 389 6.72 11.91 -8.51
C ASP A 389 7.24 10.62 -7.89
N ALA A 390 6.37 9.87 -7.18
CA ALA A 390 6.70 8.55 -6.66
C ALA A 390 7.17 7.58 -7.78
N ALA A 391 6.48 7.57 -8.92
CA ALA A 391 6.85 6.77 -10.07
C ALA A 391 8.16 7.22 -10.71
N ALA A 392 8.40 8.53 -10.80
CA ALA A 392 9.65 9.07 -11.34
C ALA A 392 10.85 8.69 -10.47
N GLU A 393 10.74 8.80 -9.13
CA GLU A 393 11.80 8.39 -8.21
C GLU A 393 11.99 6.86 -8.20
N THR A 394 10.91 6.08 -8.23
CA THR A 394 10.98 4.63 -8.34
C THR A 394 11.69 4.22 -9.63
N LEU A 395 11.39 4.86 -10.76
CA LEU A 395 12.05 4.58 -12.03
C LEU A 395 13.56 4.88 -11.98
N LYS A 396 13.99 5.95 -11.29
CA LYS A 396 15.42 6.23 -11.09
C LYS A 396 16.11 5.09 -10.34
N VAL A 397 15.46 4.54 -9.31
CA VAL A 397 15.99 3.40 -8.55
C VAL A 397 16.07 2.15 -9.44
N LEU A 398 15.01 1.86 -10.21
CA LEU A 398 14.98 0.72 -11.13
C LEU A 398 16.09 0.80 -12.20
N ARG A 399 16.32 1.98 -12.79
CA ARG A 399 17.39 2.22 -13.77
C ARG A 399 18.78 2.02 -13.16
N ARG A 400 19.04 2.65 -12.01
CA ARG A 400 20.32 2.47 -11.30
C ARG A 400 20.59 1.01 -10.92
N ALA A 401 19.55 0.26 -10.55
CA ALA A 401 19.67 -1.16 -10.29
C ALA A 401 20.01 -1.94 -11.57
N ALA A 402 19.37 -1.63 -12.69
CA ALA A 402 19.59 -2.30 -13.97
C ALA A 402 20.99 -2.05 -14.58
N GLU A 403 21.63 -0.92 -14.26
CA GLU A 403 22.96 -0.52 -14.73
C GLU A 403 24.11 -1.17 -13.95
N ARG A 404 23.90 -1.62 -12.72
CA ARG A 404 24.90 -2.32 -11.89
C ARG A 404 25.14 -3.75 -12.38
#